data_9a884c957bf01c80c3d19d806d554c32
#
_entry.id   9a884c957bf01c80c3d19d806d554c32
#
_cell.length_a   1.000
_cell.length_b   1.000
_cell.length_c   1.000
_cell.angle_alpha   90.00
_cell.angle_beta   90.00
_cell.angle_gamma   90.00
#
_symmetry.space_group_name_H-M   'P 1'
#
loop_
_entity.id
_entity.type
_entity.pdbx_description
1 polymer ?
#
loop_
_entity_poly.entity_id
_entity_poly.type
_entity_poly.pdbx_seq_one_letter_code
_entity_poly.pdbx_strand_id
1 'polypeptide(L)'
;MHIKFNGGKLEYEQKKGDGLKSFNKGFQVPDTYIIIFFVVVIAAVMTFLVPKGYYETQDVTYMMNGVEKTRTVIKDGSFQYLRDDAGKVVTEGVALFSGDGGTGFFNYMYNGIVNSSAIEIIAFLMIVGGAFGIMIRTGAIEAGLIGLIRKAKGAEKLLIPVLFVLFSLGGAVFGMGEEALPFTMILCPLFVAVGYDTVIAVLVTYVATQIGFGSSWMNPFSVGIAQGIAGIDVFSGAGFRMVMWVVFTALGCGMTIFYAAKVKKNPRISVAYESDQYFRDQNEKTGIDEGHAFGIGHVLVLLTLAATVI
;
A
#
# COMPACT_ATOMS: atom_id res chain seq x y z
N MET A 1 16.27 24.52 20.85
CA MET A 1 15.85 25.65 20.02
C MET A 1 15.67 26.85 20.94
N HIS A 2 16.57 27.80 20.92
CA HIS A 2 16.44 29.04 21.72
C HIS A 2 16.03 30.18 20.79
N ILE A 3 14.93 30.85 21.12
CA ILE A 3 14.45 32.02 20.40
C ILE A 3 15.05 33.25 21.10
N LYS A 4 15.85 34.05 20.39
CA LYS A 4 16.32 35.36 20.86
C LYS A 4 15.60 36.47 20.12
N PHE A 5 15.08 37.40 20.85
CA PHE A 5 14.56 38.68 20.33
C PHE A 5 15.72 39.68 20.21
N ASN A 6 16.02 40.09 19.01
CA ASN A 6 16.99 41.17 18.81
C ASN A 6 16.42 42.17 17.77
N GLY A 7 16.19 43.41 18.24
CA GLY A 7 15.84 44.53 17.36
C GLY A 7 14.56 44.38 16.54
N GLY A 8 13.51 43.70 17.02
CA GLY A 8 12.23 43.57 16.31
C GLY A 8 12.14 42.50 15.24
N LYS A 9 13.18 41.66 15.08
CA LYS A 9 13.17 40.46 14.21
C LYS A 9 13.38 39.19 15.03
N LEU A 10 12.61 38.17 14.71
CA LEU A 10 12.80 36.82 15.23
C LEU A 10 13.95 36.14 14.46
N GLU A 11 15.09 35.95 15.12
CA GLU A 11 16.18 35.12 14.60
C GLU A 11 16.11 33.73 15.24
N TYR A 12 16.05 32.71 14.39
CA TYR A 12 16.11 31.32 14.80
C TYR A 12 17.58 30.88 14.83
N GLU A 13 18.15 30.78 16.01
CA GLU A 13 19.47 30.20 16.19
C GLU A 13 19.35 28.67 16.18
N GLN A 14 19.65 28.03 15.05
CA GLN A 14 19.89 26.59 15.01
C GLN A 14 21.18 26.28 15.77
N LYS A 15 21.05 25.82 17.01
CA LYS A 15 22.18 25.21 17.71
C LYS A 15 22.60 23.99 16.88
N LYS A 16 23.72 24.08 16.16
CA LYS A 16 24.42 22.92 15.59
C LYS A 16 24.66 21.94 16.74
N GLY A 17 23.87 20.89 16.79
CA GLY A 17 24.11 19.77 17.69
C GLY A 17 25.33 19.03 17.23
N ASP A 18 26.47 19.32 17.83
CA ASP A 18 27.63 18.43 17.82
C ASP A 18 27.21 17.16 18.54
N GLY A 19 26.93 16.10 17.76
CA GLY A 19 26.70 14.78 18.32
C GLY A 19 25.92 13.78 17.47
N LEU A 20 25.41 14.14 16.30
CA LEU A 20 24.98 13.12 15.34
C LEU A 20 26.21 12.50 14.71
N LYS A 21 26.72 11.43 15.36
CA LYS A 21 27.65 10.51 14.71
C LYS A 21 27.06 10.17 13.35
N SER A 22 27.84 10.45 12.30
CA SER A 22 27.62 10.03 10.93
C SER A 22 27.04 8.62 10.93
N PHE A 23 25.72 8.51 10.74
CA PHE A 23 25.14 7.25 10.31
C PHE A 23 25.84 6.91 9.00
N ASN A 24 26.53 5.77 8.98
CA ASN A 24 27.09 5.19 7.77
C ASN A 24 26.10 5.48 6.64
N LYS A 25 26.60 6.05 5.53
CA LYS A 25 25.83 6.19 4.30
C LYS A 25 25.48 4.77 3.83
N GLY A 26 24.49 4.16 4.47
CA GLY A 26 23.87 2.97 3.97
C GLY A 26 23.31 3.27 2.58
N PHE A 27 23.29 2.29 1.72
CA PHE A 27 22.70 2.35 0.39
C PHE A 27 21.28 2.93 0.52
N GLN A 28 21.09 4.17 0.05
CA GLN A 28 19.77 4.77 -0.02
C GLN A 28 19.07 4.19 -1.25
N VAL A 29 17.95 3.54 -1.00
CA VAL A 29 17.09 3.01 -2.09
C VAL A 29 16.67 4.20 -2.95
N PRO A 30 16.90 4.16 -4.29
CA PRO A 30 16.46 5.21 -5.19
C PRO A 30 14.93 5.38 -5.17
N ASP A 31 14.47 6.54 -5.60
CA ASP A 31 13.04 6.78 -5.82
C ASP A 31 12.42 5.74 -6.76
N THR A 32 11.16 5.38 -6.52
CA THR A 32 10.43 4.36 -7.28
C THR A 32 10.43 4.64 -8.79
N TYR A 33 10.29 5.90 -9.20
CA TYR A 33 10.34 6.27 -10.63
C TYR A 33 11.70 6.00 -11.27
N ILE A 34 12.78 6.20 -10.50
CA ILE A 34 14.14 5.88 -10.94
C ILE A 34 14.31 4.37 -11.13
N ILE A 35 13.78 3.58 -10.19
CA ILE A 35 13.83 2.11 -10.28
C ILE A 35 13.06 1.64 -11.51
N ILE A 36 11.84 2.13 -11.73
CA ILE A 36 11.01 1.79 -12.90
C ILE A 36 11.73 2.17 -14.18
N PHE A 37 12.34 3.36 -14.26
CA PHE A 37 13.09 3.78 -15.42
C PHE A 37 14.23 2.80 -15.75
N PHE A 38 15.01 2.40 -14.75
CA PHE A 38 16.08 1.41 -14.97
C PHE A 38 15.55 0.03 -15.39
N VAL A 39 14.42 -0.40 -14.86
CA VAL A 39 13.76 -1.65 -15.29
C VAL A 39 13.36 -1.56 -16.77
N VAL A 40 12.81 -0.42 -17.21
CA VAL A 40 12.47 -0.19 -18.62
C VAL A 40 13.72 -0.18 -19.50
N VAL A 41 14.80 0.46 -19.05
CA VAL A 41 16.09 0.43 -19.79
C VAL A 41 16.61 -1.00 -19.92
N ILE A 42 16.60 -1.79 -18.83
CA ILE A 42 17.02 -3.19 -18.86
C ILE A 42 16.15 -3.99 -19.82
N ALA A 43 14.82 -3.83 -19.75
CA ALA A 43 13.90 -4.49 -20.66
C ALA A 43 14.18 -4.11 -22.13
N ALA A 44 14.44 -2.85 -22.42
CA ALA A 44 14.81 -2.39 -23.75
C ALA A 44 16.11 -3.03 -24.26
N VAL A 45 17.13 -3.12 -23.41
CA VAL A 45 18.39 -3.81 -23.76
C VAL A 45 18.14 -5.30 -23.99
N MET A 46 17.29 -5.93 -23.19
CA MET A 46 16.95 -7.34 -23.35
C MET A 46 16.29 -7.64 -24.71
N THR A 47 15.56 -6.68 -25.32
CA THR A 47 14.97 -6.89 -26.66
C THR A 47 16.02 -7.12 -27.76
N PHE A 48 17.27 -6.67 -27.58
CA PHE A 48 18.38 -6.93 -28.48
C PHE A 48 19.01 -8.31 -28.29
N LEU A 49 18.82 -8.93 -27.11
CA LEU A 49 19.47 -10.19 -26.74
C LEU A 49 18.50 -11.37 -26.80
N VAL A 50 17.23 -11.15 -26.47
CA VAL A 50 16.22 -12.20 -26.40
C VAL A 50 15.49 -12.29 -27.73
N PRO A 51 15.47 -13.49 -28.36
CA PRO A 51 14.76 -13.72 -29.60
C PRO A 51 13.24 -13.48 -29.42
N LYS A 52 12.62 -12.87 -30.41
CA LYS A 52 11.16 -12.73 -30.47
C LYS A 52 10.49 -14.08 -30.71
N GLY A 53 9.34 -14.27 -30.09
CA GLY A 53 8.48 -15.42 -30.31
C GLY A 53 7.01 -15.04 -30.13
N TYR A 54 6.14 -15.94 -30.51
CA TYR A 54 4.70 -15.80 -30.35
C TYR A 54 4.08 -17.10 -29.86
N TYR A 55 2.90 -17.00 -29.30
CA TYR A 55 2.04 -18.14 -28.96
C TYR A 55 0.84 -18.18 -29.89
N GLU A 56 0.40 -19.36 -30.25
CA GLU A 56 -0.92 -19.52 -30.83
C GLU A 56 -1.97 -19.23 -29.78
N THR A 57 -3.05 -18.63 -30.20
CA THR A 57 -4.19 -18.32 -29.33
C THR A 57 -5.39 -19.16 -29.71
N GLN A 58 -6.24 -19.49 -28.74
CA GLN A 58 -7.51 -20.19 -28.96
C GLN A 58 -8.61 -19.49 -28.16
N ASP A 59 -9.80 -19.46 -28.73
CA ASP A 59 -10.96 -18.94 -28.04
C ASP A 59 -11.57 -20.01 -27.13
N VAL A 60 -11.70 -19.68 -25.85
CA VAL A 60 -12.31 -20.55 -24.84
C VAL A 60 -13.56 -19.87 -24.32
N THR A 61 -14.67 -20.61 -24.41
CA THR A 61 -15.95 -20.16 -23.88
C THR A 61 -16.11 -20.63 -22.43
N TYR A 62 -16.54 -19.74 -21.57
CA TYR A 62 -16.80 -20.02 -20.15
C TYR A 62 -18.06 -19.31 -19.67
N MET A 63 -18.66 -19.85 -18.60
CA MET A 63 -19.84 -19.27 -17.97
C MET A 63 -19.39 -18.30 -16.86
N MET A 64 -19.90 -17.07 -16.90
CA MET A 64 -19.67 -16.06 -15.86
C MET A 64 -20.99 -15.43 -15.46
N ASN A 65 -21.37 -15.58 -14.19
CA ASN A 65 -22.67 -15.10 -13.68
C ASN A 65 -23.89 -15.57 -14.51
N GLY A 66 -23.84 -16.81 -15.03
CA GLY A 66 -24.90 -17.36 -15.86
C GLY A 66 -24.91 -16.85 -17.31
N VAL A 67 -23.94 -16.05 -17.73
CA VAL A 67 -23.76 -15.56 -19.09
C VAL A 67 -22.57 -16.25 -19.72
N GLU A 68 -22.74 -16.75 -20.94
CA GLU A 68 -21.67 -17.32 -21.72
C GLU A 68 -20.74 -16.20 -22.24
N LYS A 69 -19.46 -16.29 -21.92
CA LYS A 69 -18.42 -15.37 -22.39
C LYS A 69 -17.32 -16.14 -23.11
N THR A 70 -16.79 -15.55 -24.15
CA THR A 70 -15.64 -16.08 -24.90
C THR A 70 -14.44 -15.20 -24.62
N ARG A 71 -13.29 -15.82 -24.39
CA ARG A 71 -12.01 -15.13 -24.31
C ARG A 71 -10.95 -15.87 -25.09
N THR A 72 -10.04 -15.12 -25.66
CA THR A 72 -8.85 -15.63 -26.31
C THR A 72 -7.79 -15.96 -25.25
N VAL A 73 -7.33 -17.20 -25.20
CA VAL A 73 -6.28 -17.68 -24.29
C VAL A 73 -5.09 -18.21 -25.09
N ILE A 74 -3.92 -18.20 -24.47
CA ILE A 74 -2.72 -18.83 -25.04
C ILE A 74 -2.90 -20.34 -25.04
N LYS A 75 -2.58 -20.99 -26.16
CA LYS A 75 -2.56 -22.43 -26.27
C LYS A 75 -1.27 -22.99 -25.70
N ASP A 76 -1.39 -23.89 -24.73
CA ASP A 76 -0.25 -24.50 -24.09
C ASP A 76 0.69 -25.21 -25.09
N GLY A 77 2.00 -25.02 -24.89
CA GLY A 77 3.03 -25.63 -25.72
C GLY A 77 3.16 -25.06 -27.15
N SER A 78 2.43 -23.97 -27.45
CA SER A 78 2.41 -23.37 -28.81
C SER A 78 3.51 -22.33 -29.04
N PHE A 79 4.43 -22.13 -28.12
CA PHE A 79 5.49 -21.14 -28.28
C PHE A 79 6.35 -21.43 -29.51
N GLN A 80 6.52 -20.45 -30.39
CA GLN A 80 7.37 -20.53 -31.59
C GLN A 80 8.23 -19.28 -31.70
N TYR A 81 9.51 -19.48 -32.04
CA TYR A 81 10.36 -18.33 -32.34
C TYR A 81 9.99 -17.72 -33.69
N LEU A 82 9.95 -16.39 -33.72
CA LEU A 82 9.78 -15.66 -34.99
C LEU A 82 11.05 -15.87 -35.85
N ARG A 83 10.84 -16.27 -37.12
CA ARG A 83 11.91 -16.49 -38.05
C ARG A 83 11.77 -15.56 -39.25
N ASP A 84 12.89 -15.13 -39.80
CA ASP A 84 12.95 -14.35 -41.03
C ASP A 84 12.75 -15.30 -42.26
N ASP A 85 12.69 -14.71 -43.44
CA ASP A 85 12.53 -15.46 -44.69
C ASP A 85 13.67 -16.46 -44.99
N ALA A 86 14.82 -16.28 -44.32
CA ALA A 86 15.97 -17.19 -44.37
C ALA A 86 15.93 -18.29 -43.30
N GLY A 87 14.86 -18.34 -42.46
CA GLY A 87 14.69 -19.29 -41.36
C GLY A 87 15.49 -18.99 -40.09
N LYS A 88 16.18 -17.87 -40.02
CA LYS A 88 16.95 -17.44 -38.86
C LYS A 88 16.02 -16.82 -37.82
N VAL A 89 16.28 -17.10 -36.54
CA VAL A 89 15.52 -16.52 -35.42
C VAL A 89 15.76 -15.01 -35.35
N VAL A 90 14.67 -14.25 -35.30
CA VAL A 90 14.70 -12.79 -35.28
C VAL A 90 14.93 -12.26 -33.88
N THR A 91 16.00 -11.47 -33.70
CA THR A 91 16.20 -10.60 -32.59
C THR A 91 16.06 -9.16 -33.09
N GLU A 92 15.05 -8.46 -32.67
CA GLU A 92 14.82 -7.08 -33.10
C GLU A 92 14.70 -6.19 -31.87
N GLY A 93 15.70 -5.32 -31.70
CA GLY A 93 15.72 -4.38 -30.61
C GLY A 93 14.66 -3.30 -30.72
N VAL A 94 14.19 -2.79 -29.59
CA VAL A 94 13.24 -1.68 -29.56
C VAL A 94 13.89 -0.41 -30.14
N ALA A 95 13.21 0.27 -31.06
CA ALA A 95 13.67 1.55 -31.59
C ALA A 95 13.58 2.64 -30.51
N LEU A 96 14.42 3.69 -30.59
CA LEU A 96 14.34 4.83 -29.67
C LEU A 96 13.02 5.56 -29.82
N PHE A 97 12.62 5.84 -31.06
CA PHE A 97 11.33 6.42 -31.42
C PHE A 97 10.66 5.54 -32.47
N SER A 98 9.37 5.36 -32.32
CA SER A 98 8.57 4.70 -33.33
C SER A 98 7.53 5.68 -33.83
N GLY A 99 7.43 5.83 -35.16
CA GLY A 99 6.32 6.54 -35.82
C GLY A 99 5.05 5.69 -35.80
N ASP A 100 3.92 6.30 -36.10
CA ASP A 100 2.63 5.64 -36.40
C ASP A 100 2.12 4.62 -35.35
N GLY A 101 2.27 4.96 -34.06
CA GLY A 101 1.74 4.13 -32.97
C GLY A 101 2.60 2.90 -32.59
N GLY A 102 3.81 2.80 -33.14
CA GLY A 102 4.75 1.73 -32.79
C GLY A 102 5.34 1.86 -31.37
N THR A 103 5.94 0.76 -30.87
CA THR A 103 6.52 0.67 -29.53
C THR A 103 7.99 1.12 -29.54
N GLY A 104 8.24 2.44 -29.48
CA GLY A 104 9.59 2.98 -29.28
C GLY A 104 9.91 3.13 -27.79
N PHE A 105 11.20 3.16 -27.45
CA PHE A 105 11.64 3.35 -26.06
C PHE A 105 11.06 4.63 -25.43
N PHE A 106 11.04 5.75 -26.14
CA PHE A 106 10.46 6.99 -25.63
C PHE A 106 8.92 7.07 -25.78
N ASN A 107 8.32 6.16 -26.54
CA ASN A 107 6.86 6.07 -26.68
C ASN A 107 6.24 5.16 -25.62
N TYR A 108 7.04 4.40 -24.84
CA TYR A 108 6.53 3.35 -23.96
C TYR A 108 5.49 3.82 -22.94
N MET A 109 5.71 5.02 -22.37
CA MET A 109 4.79 5.57 -21.37
C MET A 109 3.44 5.91 -22.01
N TYR A 110 3.43 6.58 -23.17
CA TYR A 110 2.22 6.90 -23.89
C TYR A 110 1.49 5.63 -24.36
N ASN A 111 2.21 4.70 -24.98
CA ASN A 111 1.63 3.47 -25.48
C ASN A 111 1.13 2.55 -24.36
N GLY A 112 1.82 2.53 -23.23
CA GLY A 112 1.39 1.81 -22.04
C GLY A 112 0.07 2.32 -21.47
N ILE A 113 -0.22 3.62 -21.60
CA ILE A 113 -1.49 4.21 -21.15
C ILE A 113 -2.58 3.99 -22.19
N VAL A 114 -2.29 4.26 -23.48
CA VAL A 114 -3.33 4.35 -24.54
C VAL A 114 -3.69 2.99 -25.12
N ASN A 115 -2.68 2.10 -25.31
CA ASN A 115 -2.86 0.83 -26.02
C ASN A 115 -3.07 -0.38 -25.08
N SER A 116 -3.10 -0.17 -23.77
CA SER A 116 -3.37 -1.23 -22.81
C SER A 116 -4.70 -0.99 -22.10
N SER A 117 -5.25 -2.04 -21.48
CA SER A 117 -6.37 -1.93 -20.53
C SER A 117 -6.01 -1.11 -19.28
N ALA A 118 -4.78 -0.59 -19.21
CA ALA A 118 -4.32 0.26 -18.10
C ALA A 118 -5.15 1.53 -17.94
N ILE A 119 -5.74 2.08 -19.01
CA ILE A 119 -6.57 3.28 -18.92
C ILE A 119 -7.81 3.08 -18.03
N GLU A 120 -8.43 1.88 -18.10
CA GLU A 120 -9.55 1.52 -17.25
C GLU A 120 -9.12 1.41 -15.79
N ILE A 121 -7.96 0.80 -15.55
CA ILE A 121 -7.38 0.67 -14.20
C ILE A 121 -6.98 2.03 -13.66
N ILE A 122 -6.37 2.90 -14.46
CA ILE A 122 -6.00 4.28 -14.06
C ILE A 122 -7.24 5.08 -13.70
N ALA A 123 -8.29 5.04 -14.54
CA ALA A 123 -9.55 5.73 -14.28
C ALA A 123 -10.20 5.24 -12.97
N PHE A 124 -10.23 3.92 -12.78
CA PHE A 124 -10.73 3.30 -11.55
C PHE A 124 -9.92 3.76 -10.31
N LEU A 125 -8.57 3.72 -10.38
CA LEU A 125 -7.70 4.19 -9.30
C LEU A 125 -7.91 5.68 -8.98
N MET A 126 -8.10 6.53 -10.00
CA MET A 126 -8.36 7.96 -9.79
C MET A 126 -9.70 8.19 -9.09
N ILE A 127 -10.75 7.49 -9.50
CA ILE A 127 -12.09 7.62 -8.89
C ILE A 127 -12.07 7.13 -7.44
N VAL A 128 -11.55 5.93 -7.21
CA VAL A 128 -11.50 5.32 -5.88
C VAL A 128 -10.53 6.09 -4.97
N GLY A 129 -9.33 6.41 -5.46
CA GLY A 129 -8.35 7.22 -4.72
C GLY A 129 -8.88 8.61 -4.39
N GLY A 130 -9.62 9.24 -5.32
CA GLY A 130 -10.31 10.50 -5.08
C GLY A 130 -11.37 10.39 -3.99
N ALA A 131 -12.19 9.35 -4.01
CA ALA A 131 -13.19 9.07 -2.97
C ALA A 131 -12.54 8.88 -1.59
N PHE A 132 -11.47 8.07 -1.50
CA PHE A 132 -10.68 7.92 -0.29
C PHE A 132 -10.03 9.24 0.16
N GLY A 133 -9.49 10.03 -0.77
CA GLY A 133 -8.90 11.33 -0.47
C GLY A 133 -9.92 12.30 0.13
N ILE A 134 -11.15 12.32 -0.36
CA ILE A 134 -12.24 13.10 0.23
C ILE A 134 -12.54 12.59 1.65
N MET A 135 -12.68 11.28 1.82
CA MET A 135 -12.99 10.66 3.10
C MET A 135 -11.92 10.94 4.17
N ILE A 136 -10.64 10.85 3.81
CA ILE A 136 -9.52 11.21 4.72
C ILE A 136 -9.62 12.68 5.12
N ARG A 137 -9.92 13.59 4.17
CA ARG A 137 -10.08 15.02 4.44
C ARG A 137 -11.27 15.34 5.36
N THR A 138 -12.28 14.50 5.44
CA THR A 138 -13.37 14.71 6.42
C THR A 138 -12.93 14.47 7.86
N GLY A 139 -11.77 13.84 8.08
CA GLY A 139 -11.30 13.44 9.42
C GLY A 139 -12.15 12.38 10.10
N ALA A 140 -13.12 11.77 9.37
CA ALA A 140 -14.06 10.81 9.95
C ALA A 140 -13.36 9.54 10.47
N ILE A 141 -12.35 9.06 9.73
CA ILE A 141 -11.56 7.88 10.12
C ILE A 141 -10.70 8.22 11.33
N GLU A 142 -10.04 9.38 11.32
CA GLU A 142 -9.22 9.87 12.42
C GLU A 142 -10.06 10.03 13.70
N ALA A 143 -11.21 10.73 13.60
CA ALA A 143 -12.13 10.89 14.71
C ALA A 143 -12.67 9.55 15.23
N GLY A 144 -12.93 8.59 14.33
CA GLY A 144 -13.33 7.22 14.67
C GLY A 144 -12.25 6.47 15.46
N LEU A 145 -11.00 6.54 15.00
CA LEU A 145 -9.85 5.93 15.68
C LEU A 145 -9.64 6.55 17.06
N ILE A 146 -9.63 7.87 17.18
CA ILE A 146 -9.50 8.57 18.46
C ILE A 146 -10.67 8.21 19.39
N GLY A 147 -11.88 8.13 18.88
CA GLY A 147 -13.06 7.68 19.63
C GLY A 147 -12.92 6.24 20.15
N LEU A 148 -12.39 5.33 19.34
CA LEU A 148 -12.11 3.96 19.73
C LEU A 148 -11.08 3.91 20.87
N ILE A 149 -10.02 4.68 20.75
CA ILE A 149 -8.93 4.75 21.72
C ILE A 149 -9.42 5.31 23.05
N ARG A 150 -10.25 6.38 23.02
CA ARG A 150 -10.87 6.95 24.24
C ARG A 150 -11.74 5.92 24.97
N LYS A 151 -12.50 5.11 24.24
CA LYS A 151 -13.29 4.01 24.83
C LYS A 151 -12.43 2.87 25.37
N ALA A 152 -11.23 2.70 24.82
CA ALA A 152 -10.28 1.68 25.26
C ALA A 152 -9.42 2.10 26.49
N LYS A 153 -9.64 3.28 27.07
CA LYS A 153 -8.98 3.70 28.33
C LYS A 153 -9.22 2.64 29.40
N GLY A 154 -8.14 2.02 29.91
CA GLY A 154 -8.18 0.89 30.86
C GLY A 154 -8.15 -0.50 30.21
N ALA A 155 -8.35 -0.61 28.89
CA ALA A 155 -8.26 -1.84 28.11
C ALA A 155 -7.18 -1.74 27.03
N GLU A 156 -6.05 -1.11 27.33
CA GLU A 156 -4.96 -0.83 26.38
C GLU A 156 -4.44 -2.08 25.66
N LYS A 157 -4.52 -3.25 26.29
CA LYS A 157 -4.15 -4.52 25.68
C LYS A 157 -5.07 -4.93 24.53
N LEU A 158 -6.32 -4.44 24.56
CA LEU A 158 -7.31 -4.73 23.53
C LEU A 158 -7.16 -3.81 22.31
N LEU A 159 -6.49 -2.66 22.47
CA LEU A 159 -6.27 -1.70 21.41
C LEU A 159 -5.49 -2.31 20.24
N ILE A 160 -4.43 -3.06 20.53
CA ILE A 160 -3.58 -3.70 19.52
C ILE A 160 -4.37 -4.67 18.64
N PRO A 161 -5.06 -5.70 19.18
CA PRO A 161 -5.79 -6.65 18.35
C PRO A 161 -6.97 -5.99 17.61
N VAL A 162 -7.67 -5.03 18.20
CA VAL A 162 -8.79 -4.35 17.54
C VAL A 162 -8.31 -3.53 16.35
N LEU A 163 -7.27 -2.71 16.52
CA LEU A 163 -6.71 -1.94 15.41
C LEU A 163 -6.10 -2.86 14.35
N PHE A 164 -5.38 -3.91 14.75
CA PHE A 164 -4.78 -4.86 13.83
C PHE A 164 -5.82 -5.50 12.93
N VAL A 165 -6.92 -6.01 13.50
CA VAL A 165 -8.02 -6.60 12.73
C VAL A 165 -8.70 -5.56 11.84
N LEU A 166 -8.92 -4.34 12.33
CA LEU A 166 -9.55 -3.25 11.58
C LEU A 166 -8.73 -2.89 10.33
N PHE A 167 -7.41 -2.69 10.48
CA PHE A 167 -6.54 -2.36 9.36
C PHE A 167 -6.34 -3.54 8.42
N SER A 168 -6.24 -4.77 8.94
CA SER A 168 -6.19 -5.98 8.12
C SER A 168 -7.48 -6.16 7.32
N LEU A 169 -8.64 -5.85 7.90
CA LEU A 169 -9.92 -5.87 7.18
C LEU A 169 -9.94 -4.81 6.07
N GLY A 170 -9.41 -3.60 6.34
CA GLY A 170 -9.25 -2.55 5.33
C GLY A 170 -8.45 -3.02 4.12
N GLY A 171 -7.33 -3.70 4.33
CA GLY A 171 -6.54 -4.30 3.26
C GLY A 171 -7.28 -5.41 2.51
N ALA A 172 -7.98 -6.29 3.24
CA ALA A 172 -8.64 -7.46 2.67
C ALA A 172 -9.89 -7.14 1.86
N VAL A 173 -10.62 -6.10 2.23
CA VAL A 173 -11.91 -5.73 1.61
C VAL A 173 -11.73 -4.61 0.61
N PHE A 174 -11.10 -3.50 1.04
CA PHE A 174 -10.95 -2.29 0.22
C PHE A 174 -9.69 -2.28 -0.62
N GLY A 175 -8.71 -3.16 -0.32
CA GLY A 175 -7.40 -3.09 -0.94
C GLY A 175 -6.58 -1.90 -0.45
N MET A 176 -6.83 -1.43 0.76
CA MET A 176 -6.08 -0.37 1.39
C MET A 176 -4.59 -0.75 1.47
N GLY A 177 -3.70 0.14 1.10
CA GLY A 177 -2.24 -0.05 1.08
C GLY A 177 -1.55 1.16 1.68
N GLU A 178 -1.15 2.10 0.83
CA GLU A 178 -0.46 3.33 1.21
C GLU A 178 -1.32 4.27 2.06
N GLU A 179 -2.62 4.18 1.96
CA GLU A 179 -3.58 4.94 2.77
C GLU A 179 -3.47 4.63 4.27
N ALA A 180 -2.82 3.52 4.64
CA ALA A 180 -2.51 3.22 6.04
C ALA A 180 -1.43 4.14 6.63
N LEU A 181 -0.55 4.74 5.80
CA LEU A 181 0.59 5.54 6.27
C LEU A 181 0.19 6.78 7.09
N PRO A 182 -0.79 7.62 6.68
CA PRO A 182 -1.24 8.74 7.50
C PRO A 182 -1.71 8.31 8.89
N PHE A 183 -2.39 7.16 9.00
CA PHE A 183 -2.85 6.63 10.29
C PHE A 183 -1.70 6.16 11.17
N THR A 184 -0.64 5.62 10.57
CA THR A 184 0.59 5.30 11.29
C THR A 184 1.14 6.53 11.98
N MET A 185 1.22 7.67 11.28
CA MET A 185 1.74 8.93 11.83
C MET A 185 0.90 9.45 13.00
N ILE A 186 -0.44 9.30 12.93
CA ILE A 186 -1.36 9.69 14.01
C ILE A 186 -1.21 8.76 15.21
N LEU A 187 -1.03 7.44 14.97
CA LEU A 187 -0.96 6.45 16.05
C LEU A 187 0.41 6.38 16.72
N CYS A 188 1.50 6.83 16.08
CA CYS A 188 2.83 6.85 16.68
C CYS A 188 2.88 7.57 18.03
N PRO A 189 2.54 8.86 18.14
CA PRO A 189 2.57 9.57 19.42
C PRO A 189 1.64 8.94 20.45
N LEU A 190 0.52 8.38 20.00
CA LEU A 190 -0.46 7.75 20.87
C LEU A 190 0.06 6.44 21.48
N PHE A 191 0.63 5.54 20.68
CA PHE A 191 1.21 4.28 21.18
C PHE A 191 2.38 4.55 22.15
N VAL A 192 3.20 5.58 21.86
CA VAL A 192 4.26 6.02 22.77
C VAL A 192 3.69 6.55 24.09
N ALA A 193 2.60 7.34 24.05
CA ALA A 193 1.93 7.85 25.26
C ALA A 193 1.35 6.72 26.14
N VAL A 194 0.92 5.61 25.54
CA VAL A 194 0.37 4.44 26.28
C VAL A 194 1.48 3.49 26.75
N GLY A 195 2.76 3.81 26.46
CA GLY A 195 3.92 3.04 26.93
C GLY A 195 4.34 1.91 25.99
N TYR A 196 3.96 2.01 24.72
CA TYR A 196 4.45 1.19 23.61
C TYR A 196 5.49 1.97 22.79
N ASP A 197 5.82 1.51 21.60
CA ASP A 197 6.75 2.15 20.68
C ASP A 197 6.09 2.42 19.30
N THR A 198 6.78 3.19 18.46
CA THR A 198 6.32 3.49 17.10
C THR A 198 6.33 2.27 16.20
N VAL A 199 7.15 1.25 16.49
CA VAL A 199 7.15 -0.01 15.73
C VAL A 199 5.78 -0.70 15.84
N ILE A 200 5.18 -0.70 17.02
CA ILE A 200 3.83 -1.26 17.23
C ILE A 200 2.79 -0.47 16.43
N ALA A 201 2.91 0.87 16.35
CA ALA A 201 2.05 1.67 15.50
C ALA A 201 2.13 1.23 14.03
N VAL A 202 3.34 1.01 13.50
CA VAL A 202 3.56 0.49 12.13
C VAL A 202 2.98 -0.92 11.97
N LEU A 203 3.19 -1.81 12.94
CA LEU A 203 2.68 -3.18 12.89
C LEU A 203 1.15 -3.24 12.85
N VAL A 204 0.47 -2.44 13.67
CA VAL A 204 -1.01 -2.46 13.74
C VAL A 204 -1.68 -1.72 12.60
N THR A 205 -0.96 -0.83 11.89
CA THR A 205 -1.47 -0.10 10.73
C THR A 205 -0.99 -0.74 9.43
N TYR A 206 0.21 -0.38 9.02
CA TYR A 206 0.73 -0.73 7.70
C TYR A 206 0.93 -2.24 7.52
N VAL A 207 1.57 -2.92 8.47
CA VAL A 207 1.81 -4.36 8.35
C VAL A 207 0.49 -5.15 8.42
N ALA A 208 -0.42 -4.76 9.30
CA ALA A 208 -1.76 -5.37 9.35
C ALA A 208 -2.52 -5.20 8.05
N THR A 209 -2.48 -4.00 7.45
CA THR A 209 -3.08 -3.71 6.15
C THR A 209 -2.48 -4.58 5.05
N GLN A 210 -1.14 -4.72 5.00
CA GLN A 210 -0.47 -5.55 4.00
C GLN A 210 -0.77 -7.05 4.16
N ILE A 211 -0.91 -7.53 5.39
CA ILE A 211 -1.39 -8.90 5.66
C ILE A 211 -2.80 -9.09 5.11
N GLY A 212 -3.69 -8.12 5.36
CA GLY A 212 -5.04 -8.13 4.81
C GLY A 212 -5.06 -8.10 3.28
N PHE A 213 -4.26 -7.23 2.67
CA PHE A 213 -4.12 -7.10 1.23
C PHE A 213 -3.64 -8.41 0.58
N GLY A 214 -2.57 -9.01 1.12
CA GLY A 214 -1.97 -10.24 0.59
C GLY A 214 -2.85 -11.48 0.76
N SER A 215 -3.70 -11.54 1.77
CA SER A 215 -4.63 -12.64 2.04
C SER A 215 -6.09 -12.31 1.74
N SER A 216 -6.34 -11.29 0.91
CA SER A 216 -7.66 -10.73 0.65
C SER A 216 -8.62 -11.72 -0.02
N TRP A 217 -9.90 -11.58 0.28
CA TRP A 217 -10.96 -12.34 -0.39
C TRP A 217 -11.80 -11.49 -1.34
N MET A 218 -11.73 -10.16 -1.22
CA MET A 218 -12.66 -9.24 -1.88
C MET A 218 -11.96 -7.99 -2.46
N ASN A 219 -10.64 -7.89 -2.31
CA ASN A 219 -9.88 -6.74 -2.78
C ASN A 219 -10.01 -6.56 -4.30
N PRO A 220 -10.56 -5.44 -4.77
CA PRO A 220 -10.77 -5.21 -6.20
C PRO A 220 -9.44 -5.02 -6.96
N PHE A 221 -8.41 -4.46 -6.32
CA PHE A 221 -7.13 -4.14 -6.97
C PHE A 221 -6.22 -5.35 -7.17
N SER A 222 -6.38 -6.40 -6.36
CA SER A 222 -5.59 -7.63 -6.50
C SER A 222 -6.44 -8.79 -6.98
N VAL A 223 -7.37 -9.26 -6.15
CA VAL A 223 -8.21 -10.44 -6.45
C VAL A 223 -9.14 -10.18 -7.62
N GLY A 224 -9.83 -9.03 -7.64
CA GLY A 224 -10.77 -8.68 -8.71
C GLY A 224 -10.09 -8.61 -10.08
N ILE A 225 -8.98 -7.89 -10.16
CA ILE A 225 -8.21 -7.75 -11.41
C ILE A 225 -7.61 -9.09 -11.84
N ALA A 226 -6.99 -9.83 -10.90
CA ALA A 226 -6.38 -11.13 -11.23
C ALA A 226 -7.42 -12.14 -11.74
N GLN A 227 -8.60 -12.18 -11.14
CA GLN A 227 -9.69 -13.05 -11.58
C GLN A 227 -10.31 -12.58 -12.90
N GLY A 228 -10.42 -11.27 -13.12
CA GLY A 228 -10.83 -10.71 -14.40
C GLY A 228 -9.86 -11.11 -15.54
N ILE A 229 -8.55 -10.98 -15.32
CA ILE A 229 -7.52 -11.42 -16.27
C ILE A 229 -7.58 -12.93 -16.46
N ALA A 230 -7.76 -13.72 -15.39
CA ALA A 230 -7.87 -15.16 -15.45
C ALA A 230 -9.20 -15.64 -16.08
N GLY A 231 -10.19 -14.76 -16.24
CA GLY A 231 -11.51 -15.05 -16.81
C GLY A 231 -12.32 -16.04 -15.97
N ILE A 232 -12.15 -15.98 -14.66
CA ILE A 232 -12.95 -16.72 -13.70
C ILE A 232 -13.89 -15.76 -12.98
N ASP A 233 -14.95 -16.29 -12.39
CA ASP A 233 -15.93 -15.45 -11.68
C ASP A 233 -15.27 -14.61 -10.59
N VAL A 234 -15.57 -13.32 -10.60
CA VAL A 234 -15.03 -12.36 -9.64
C VAL A 234 -15.44 -12.77 -8.24
N PHE A 235 -14.48 -12.77 -7.33
CA PHE A 235 -14.61 -13.22 -5.94
C PHE A 235 -14.92 -14.71 -5.75
N SER A 236 -14.86 -15.55 -6.80
CA SER A 236 -14.91 -17.01 -6.64
C SER A 236 -13.81 -17.48 -5.70
N GLY A 237 -14.09 -18.51 -4.88
CA GLY A 237 -13.16 -19.02 -3.86
C GLY A 237 -12.94 -18.09 -2.66
N ALA A 238 -13.79 -17.05 -2.46
CA ALA A 238 -13.69 -16.12 -1.35
C ALA A 238 -13.69 -16.84 0.02
N GLY A 239 -14.47 -17.91 0.19
CA GLY A 239 -14.52 -18.66 1.44
C GLY A 239 -13.15 -19.21 1.88
N PHE A 240 -12.40 -19.82 0.97
CA PHE A 240 -11.04 -20.29 1.27
C PHE A 240 -10.11 -19.13 1.63
N ARG A 241 -10.12 -18.05 0.83
CA ARG A 241 -9.30 -16.86 1.12
C ARG A 241 -9.66 -16.19 2.45
N MET A 242 -10.94 -16.22 2.83
CA MET A 242 -11.40 -15.71 4.13
C MET A 242 -10.79 -16.52 5.30
N VAL A 243 -10.72 -17.86 5.18
CA VAL A 243 -10.02 -18.70 6.15
C VAL A 243 -8.53 -18.35 6.22
N MET A 244 -7.87 -18.19 5.07
CA MET A 244 -6.46 -17.79 5.01
C MET A 244 -6.23 -16.40 5.64
N TRP A 245 -7.13 -15.44 5.37
CA TRP A 245 -7.07 -14.12 6.01
C TRP A 245 -7.15 -14.21 7.54
N VAL A 246 -8.09 -15.00 8.07
CA VAL A 246 -8.20 -15.21 9.53
C VAL A 246 -6.90 -15.78 10.09
N VAL A 247 -6.33 -16.79 9.44
CA VAL A 247 -5.07 -17.44 9.89
C VAL A 247 -3.91 -16.44 9.89
N PHE A 248 -3.68 -15.73 8.79
CA PHE A 248 -2.56 -14.78 8.70
C PHE A 248 -2.75 -13.56 9.59
N THR A 249 -3.98 -13.06 9.71
CA THR A 249 -4.30 -11.96 10.63
C THR A 249 -4.08 -12.38 12.09
N ALA A 250 -4.51 -13.59 12.47
CA ALA A 250 -4.29 -14.10 13.82
C ALA A 250 -2.80 -14.28 14.13
N LEU A 251 -2.02 -14.81 13.19
CA LEU A 251 -0.56 -14.96 13.34
C LEU A 251 0.13 -13.60 13.47
N GLY A 252 -0.16 -12.65 12.58
CA GLY A 252 0.43 -11.30 12.62
C GLY A 252 0.05 -10.54 13.89
N CYS A 253 -1.22 -10.62 14.28
CA CYS A 253 -1.71 -10.03 15.52
C CYS A 253 -1.03 -10.65 16.74
N GLY A 254 -0.91 -11.97 16.80
CA GLY A 254 -0.25 -12.70 17.86
C GLY A 254 1.23 -12.29 18.00
N MET A 255 1.96 -12.19 16.89
CA MET A 255 3.35 -11.72 16.87
C MET A 255 3.45 -10.28 17.38
N THR A 256 2.54 -9.40 16.97
CA THR A 256 2.49 -8.00 17.41
C THR A 256 2.21 -7.89 18.90
N ILE A 257 1.26 -8.66 19.44
CA ILE A 257 0.96 -8.70 20.88
C ILE A 257 2.17 -9.21 21.67
N PHE A 258 2.85 -10.25 21.17
CA PHE A 258 4.04 -10.79 21.81
C PHE A 258 5.18 -9.75 21.85
N TYR A 259 5.41 -9.05 20.75
CA TYR A 259 6.37 -7.93 20.71
C TYR A 259 5.98 -6.80 21.65
N ALA A 260 4.72 -6.39 21.63
CA ALA A 260 4.19 -5.34 22.49
C ALA A 260 4.34 -5.66 23.99
N ALA A 261 4.12 -6.92 24.37
CA ALA A 261 4.32 -7.36 25.75
C ALA A 261 5.80 -7.27 26.17
N LYS A 262 6.75 -7.54 25.28
CA LYS A 262 8.19 -7.39 25.53
C LYS A 262 8.57 -5.92 25.69
N VAL A 263 8.12 -5.05 24.77
CA VAL A 263 8.40 -3.61 24.80
C VAL A 263 7.80 -2.98 26.05
N LYS A 264 6.55 -3.31 26.41
CA LYS A 264 5.91 -2.78 27.62
C LYS A 264 6.65 -3.19 28.89
N LYS A 265 7.28 -4.38 28.92
CA LYS A 265 8.08 -4.85 30.05
C LYS A 265 9.47 -4.21 30.11
N ASN A 266 10.09 -3.98 28.96
CA ASN A 266 11.40 -3.34 28.83
C ASN A 266 11.46 -2.49 27.56
N PRO A 267 11.14 -1.18 27.64
CA PRO A 267 11.12 -0.29 26.47
C PRO A 267 12.45 -0.20 25.70
N ARG A 268 13.58 -0.45 26.38
CA ARG A 268 14.90 -0.40 25.73
C ARG A 268 15.15 -1.52 24.73
N ILE A 269 14.30 -2.53 24.64
CA ILE A 269 14.38 -3.59 23.63
C ILE A 269 13.92 -3.07 22.26
N SER A 270 13.11 -2.02 22.23
CA SER A 270 12.64 -1.41 21.00
C SER A 270 13.80 -0.86 20.18
N VAL A 271 13.82 -1.18 18.89
CA VAL A 271 14.75 -0.58 17.93
C VAL A 271 14.49 0.91 17.71
N ALA A 272 13.27 1.37 18.02
CA ALA A 272 12.85 2.75 17.93
C ALA A 272 13.03 3.53 19.24
N TYR A 273 13.60 2.93 20.29
CA TYR A 273 13.65 3.55 21.62
C TYR A 273 14.24 4.97 21.62
N GLU A 274 15.34 5.18 20.89
CA GLU A 274 15.98 6.49 20.79
C GLU A 274 15.16 7.48 19.95
N SER A 275 14.63 7.05 18.80
CA SER A 275 13.82 7.90 17.93
C SER A 275 12.48 8.30 18.57
N ASP A 276 11.90 7.43 19.38
CA ASP A 276 10.64 7.66 20.09
C ASP A 276 10.78 8.71 21.21
N GLN A 277 12.00 9.11 21.55
CA GLN A 277 12.23 10.20 22.49
C GLN A 277 11.56 11.49 22.02
N TYR A 278 11.54 11.74 20.73
CA TYR A 278 10.84 12.88 20.14
C TYR A 278 9.35 12.90 20.54
N PHE A 279 8.65 11.78 20.43
CA PHE A 279 7.24 11.69 20.78
C PHE A 279 7.01 11.73 22.31
N ARG A 280 7.92 11.17 23.11
CA ARG A 280 7.85 11.28 24.58
C ARG A 280 7.96 12.74 25.02
N ASP A 281 8.94 13.48 24.50
CA ASP A 281 9.13 14.90 24.81
C ASP A 281 7.95 15.76 24.32
N GLN A 282 7.34 15.40 23.21
CA GLN A 282 6.17 16.09 22.67
C GLN A 282 4.93 15.84 23.54
N ASN A 283 4.69 14.60 23.94
CA ASN A 283 3.56 14.22 24.80
C ASN A 283 3.63 14.86 26.19
N GLU A 284 4.86 15.06 26.74
CA GLU A 284 5.07 15.78 28.01
C GLU A 284 4.72 17.26 27.89
N LYS A 285 4.94 17.87 26.71
CA LYS A 285 4.71 19.32 26.52
C LYS A 285 3.28 19.70 26.17
N THR A 286 2.61 18.88 25.37
CA THR A 286 1.30 19.24 24.74
C THR A 286 0.12 18.48 25.34
N GLY A 287 0.35 17.41 26.07
CA GLY A 287 -0.72 16.45 26.34
C GLY A 287 -1.14 15.69 25.08
N ILE A 288 -2.02 14.72 25.21
CA ILE A 288 -2.64 14.08 24.04
C ILE A 288 -3.62 15.10 23.47
N ASP A 289 -3.32 15.61 22.27
CA ASP A 289 -4.20 16.55 21.57
C ASP A 289 -5.60 15.91 21.46
N GLU A 290 -6.59 16.59 22.06
CA GLU A 290 -7.97 16.12 22.05
C GLU A 290 -8.60 16.40 20.68
N GLY A 291 -8.12 15.75 19.62
CA GLY A 291 -8.61 15.90 18.24
C GLY A 291 -10.13 16.05 18.15
N HIS A 292 -10.62 16.49 17.04
CA HIS A 292 -12.02 16.83 16.79
C HIS A 292 -13.00 15.80 17.39
N ALA A 293 -14.00 16.27 18.12
CA ALA A 293 -15.01 15.40 18.71
C ALA A 293 -15.73 14.60 17.63
N PHE A 294 -15.88 13.28 17.85
CA PHE A 294 -16.60 12.40 16.96
C PHE A 294 -18.07 12.83 16.88
N GLY A 295 -18.50 13.39 15.76
CA GLY A 295 -19.84 13.92 15.53
C GLY A 295 -20.66 13.10 14.57
N ILE A 296 -21.95 13.41 14.47
CA ILE A 296 -22.91 12.74 13.57
C ILE A 296 -22.44 12.76 12.11
N GLY A 297 -21.79 13.84 11.65
CA GLY A 297 -21.21 13.93 10.31
C GLY A 297 -20.17 12.84 10.03
N HIS A 298 -19.33 12.51 11.00
CA HIS A 298 -18.32 11.44 10.87
C HIS A 298 -19.00 10.06 10.80
N VAL A 299 -20.07 9.84 11.55
CA VAL A 299 -20.87 8.60 11.49
C VAL A 299 -21.49 8.43 10.09
N LEU A 300 -22.05 9.50 9.52
CA LEU A 300 -22.64 9.46 8.17
C LEU A 300 -21.60 9.10 7.12
N VAL A 301 -20.39 9.68 7.17
CA VAL A 301 -19.28 9.36 6.24
C VAL A 301 -18.88 7.88 6.36
N LEU A 302 -18.75 7.36 7.58
CA LEU A 302 -18.39 5.95 7.79
C LEU A 302 -19.52 5.00 7.35
N LEU A 303 -20.79 5.36 7.57
CA LEU A 303 -21.93 4.60 7.09
C LEU A 303 -22.03 4.61 5.56
N THR A 304 -21.76 5.75 4.92
CA THR A 304 -21.71 5.84 3.45
C THR A 304 -20.62 4.92 2.91
N LEU A 305 -19.44 4.91 3.52
CA LEU A 305 -18.38 3.99 3.16
C LEU A 305 -18.83 2.53 3.28
N ALA A 306 -19.40 2.15 4.41
CA ALA A 306 -19.90 0.80 4.60
C ALA A 306 -20.97 0.41 3.56
N ALA A 307 -21.87 1.33 3.22
CA ALA A 307 -22.93 1.11 2.23
C ALA A 307 -22.41 1.00 0.77
N THR A 308 -21.25 1.62 0.45
CA THR A 308 -20.68 1.52 -0.89
C THR A 308 -19.91 0.21 -1.13
N VAL A 309 -19.67 -0.56 -0.08
CA VAL A 309 -18.89 -1.82 -0.11
C VAL A 309 -19.81 -3.05 -0.12
N ILE A 310 -21.05 -2.90 0.34
CA ILE A 310 -22.07 -3.95 0.32
C ILE A 310 -22.85 -3.91 -1.00
#